data_8c3af78c06937ee5166e760f86a2513b
#
_entry.id   8c3af78c06937ee5166e760f86a2513b
#
_cell.length_a   1.000
_cell.length_b   1.000
_cell.length_c   1.000
_cell.angle_alpha   90.00
_cell.angle_beta   90.00
_cell.angle_gamma   90.00
#
_symmetry.space_group_name_H-M   'P 1'
#
loop_
_entity.id
_entity.type
_entity.pdbx_description
1 polymer ?
#
loop_
_entity_poly.entity_id
_entity_poly.type
_entity_poly.pdbx_seq_one_letter_code
_entity_poly.pdbx_strand_id
1 'polypeptide(L)'
;MIRSTVAHVDLAALQANFKAIREFLETRRTQQGSPSVPGARALSGPPNPTRIIAVVKANAYGHGAERVALALEAVGADLLACADIEEAVVLRRAGVRAPILIFGALSVSDLDGLFEFALTPTISSPAAARAVQAAAAKHAKTIGYHLKIDTGMNRLGFRHDNLRRTLSDVLASSHLRLEAIFTHFATADEPETPFFDLQRTNFEAALKTIDAMSVGPAKAGPHILRHAANSAATLRDSRVWYDMVRPGLLLYGIVPPPLASTIRLTPVMSLTSRVVAVKGVRPGEGVGYGLRFEADKPVTTAVIPAGYADGIDLRVSGRCQVLIRGRRVPIVGAVSMDMMMVDVTGLEDVSPGDEVVIIGRQGSESWQQIDAREMAAAIGTIPYEIVCRIGSRIERQYAGTSQGDTEAQR
;
A
#
# COMPACT_ATOMS: atom_id res chain seq x y z
N MET A 1 -23.33 -21.45 -3.80
CA MET A 1 -22.53 -21.32 -5.06
C MET A 1 -21.57 -20.18 -4.81
N ILE A 2 -20.31 -20.48 -4.73
CA ILE A 2 -19.25 -19.48 -4.58
C ILE A 2 -19.15 -18.75 -5.94
N ARG A 3 -19.02 -17.44 -5.91
CA ARG A 3 -18.81 -16.62 -7.09
C ARG A 3 -17.55 -17.09 -7.82
N SER A 4 -17.58 -17.14 -9.16
CA SER A 4 -16.42 -17.61 -9.94
C SER A 4 -15.28 -16.59 -10.04
N THR A 5 -15.52 -15.34 -9.63
CA THR A 5 -14.49 -14.30 -9.58
C THR A 5 -13.84 -14.27 -8.20
N VAL A 6 -12.54 -14.49 -8.16
CA VAL A 6 -11.74 -14.70 -6.93
C VAL A 6 -10.43 -13.93 -7.02
N ALA A 7 -10.02 -13.32 -5.91
CA ALA A 7 -8.68 -12.76 -5.73
C ALA A 7 -7.81 -13.79 -4.99
N HIS A 8 -6.79 -14.29 -5.66
CA HIS A 8 -5.80 -15.18 -5.03
C HIS A 8 -4.65 -14.34 -4.49
N VAL A 9 -4.36 -14.49 -3.20
CA VAL A 9 -3.33 -13.75 -2.48
C VAL A 9 -2.23 -14.71 -2.03
N ASP A 10 -1.04 -14.55 -2.58
CA ASP A 10 0.15 -15.35 -2.25
C ASP A 10 0.91 -14.72 -1.09
N LEU A 11 0.69 -15.24 0.13
CA LEU A 11 1.37 -14.77 1.33
C LEU A 11 2.85 -15.13 1.36
N ALA A 12 3.28 -16.21 0.66
CA ALA A 12 4.69 -16.54 0.54
C ALA A 12 5.42 -15.52 -0.35
N ALA A 13 4.79 -15.09 -1.45
CA ALA A 13 5.32 -14.00 -2.29
C ALA A 13 5.41 -12.68 -1.49
N LEU A 14 4.39 -12.35 -0.68
CA LEU A 14 4.42 -11.19 0.22
C LEU A 14 5.62 -11.23 1.18
N GLN A 15 5.84 -12.36 1.83
CA GLN A 15 6.96 -12.57 2.75
C GLN A 15 8.31 -12.52 2.03
N ALA A 16 8.40 -13.08 0.83
CA ALA A 16 9.60 -13.01 0.00
C ALA A 16 9.90 -11.57 -0.42
N ASN A 17 8.89 -10.79 -0.83
CA ASN A 17 9.05 -9.37 -1.14
C ASN A 17 9.55 -8.57 0.07
N PHE A 18 8.99 -8.81 1.26
CA PHE A 18 9.43 -8.15 2.48
C PHE A 18 10.92 -8.45 2.76
N LYS A 19 11.35 -9.72 2.64
CA LYS A 19 12.74 -10.12 2.83
C LYS A 19 13.66 -9.50 1.79
N ALA A 20 13.25 -9.48 0.52
CA ALA A 20 14.00 -8.87 -0.57
C ALA A 20 14.18 -7.34 -0.37
N ILE A 21 13.16 -6.64 0.14
CA ILE A 21 13.28 -5.22 0.50
C ILE A 21 14.28 -5.05 1.65
N ARG A 22 14.24 -5.88 2.68
CA ARG A 22 15.19 -5.85 3.80
C ARG A 22 16.62 -6.05 3.33
N GLU A 23 16.86 -7.07 2.52
CA GLU A 23 18.18 -7.36 1.94
C GLU A 23 18.70 -6.20 1.06
N PHE A 24 17.82 -5.60 0.27
CA PHE A 24 18.16 -4.42 -0.53
C PHE A 24 18.62 -3.25 0.35
N LEU A 25 17.93 -2.97 1.45
CA LEU A 25 18.30 -1.92 2.38
C LEU A 25 19.66 -2.18 3.04
N GLU A 26 19.92 -3.41 3.46
CA GLU A 26 21.19 -3.83 4.08
C GLU A 26 22.36 -3.74 3.10
N THR A 27 22.18 -4.27 1.89
CA THR A 27 23.22 -4.26 0.84
C THR A 27 23.61 -2.85 0.42
N ARG A 28 22.64 -1.97 0.19
CA ARG A 28 22.90 -0.59 -0.20
C ARG A 28 23.59 0.22 0.90
N ARG A 29 23.23 -0.03 2.15
CA ARG A 29 23.85 0.63 3.28
C ARG A 29 25.32 0.25 3.46
N THR A 30 25.67 -1.02 3.26
CA THR A 30 27.06 -1.49 3.31
C THR A 30 27.91 -0.93 2.17
N GLN A 31 27.36 -0.80 0.97
CA GLN A 31 28.06 -0.25 -0.20
C GLN A 31 28.37 1.24 -0.12
N GLN A 32 27.55 2.02 0.54
CA GLN A 32 27.67 3.49 0.58
C GLN A 32 28.48 4.02 1.77
N GLY A 33 28.94 3.16 2.70
CA GLY A 33 29.39 3.59 4.03
C GLY A 33 28.24 4.29 4.76
N SER A 34 28.17 4.29 6.08
CA SER A 34 27.09 5.01 6.78
C SER A 34 27.05 6.47 6.29
N PRO A 35 25.97 6.94 5.64
CA PRO A 35 25.86 8.36 5.39
C PRO A 35 25.92 9.05 6.76
N SER A 36 26.86 9.95 6.94
CA SER A 36 26.90 10.81 8.12
C SER A 36 25.66 11.70 8.08
N VAL A 37 24.58 11.25 8.73
CA VAL A 37 23.40 12.08 8.93
C VAL A 37 23.86 13.25 9.79
N PRO A 38 23.78 14.51 9.32
CA PRO A 38 24.15 15.66 10.13
C PRO A 38 23.31 15.63 11.41
N GLY A 39 23.98 15.54 12.58
CA GLY A 39 23.35 15.47 13.88
C GLY A 39 23.11 14.03 14.44
N ALA A 40 23.43 12.98 13.73
CA ALA A 40 23.53 11.65 14.32
C ALA A 40 24.77 11.59 15.23
N ARG A 41 24.56 11.46 16.52
CA ARG A 41 25.65 11.11 17.45
C ARG A 41 26.21 9.77 17.00
N ALA A 42 27.47 9.71 16.61
CA ALA A 42 28.15 8.46 16.29
C ALA A 42 28.08 7.57 17.54
N LEU A 43 27.13 6.65 17.56
CA LEU A 43 27.12 5.57 18.54
C LEU A 43 28.28 4.64 18.14
N SER A 44 29.14 4.34 19.08
CA SER A 44 30.25 3.39 18.95
C SER A 44 29.66 1.97 18.81
N GLY A 45 29.30 1.58 17.59
CA GLY A 45 28.73 0.28 17.25
C GLY A 45 28.36 0.21 15.76
N PRO A 46 28.16 -1.00 15.19
CA PRO A 46 27.65 -1.10 13.84
C PRO A 46 26.32 -0.35 13.72
N PRO A 47 26.10 0.37 12.61
CA PRO A 47 24.85 1.12 12.42
C PRO A 47 23.65 0.17 12.48
N ASN A 48 22.64 0.52 13.29
CA ASN A 48 21.42 -0.26 13.37
C ASN A 48 20.82 -0.44 11.96
N PRO A 49 20.30 -1.64 11.63
CA PRO A 49 19.68 -1.86 10.33
C PRO A 49 18.50 -0.91 10.12
N THR A 50 18.28 -0.48 8.88
CA THR A 50 17.10 0.32 8.52
C THR A 50 15.85 -0.52 8.74
N ARG A 51 14.93 -0.07 9.61
CA ARG A 51 13.71 -0.78 9.96
C ARG A 51 12.63 -0.58 8.90
N ILE A 52 11.66 -1.48 8.86
CA ILE A 52 10.56 -1.46 7.89
C ILE A 52 9.23 -1.25 8.61
N ILE A 53 8.56 -0.14 8.27
CA ILE A 53 7.15 0.07 8.58
C ILE A 53 6.34 -0.50 7.43
N ALA A 54 5.73 -1.65 7.63
CA ALA A 54 4.93 -2.30 6.60
C ALA A 54 3.54 -1.66 6.51
N VAL A 55 3.21 -1.06 5.35
CA VAL A 55 1.95 -0.30 5.18
C VAL A 55 0.84 -1.23 4.72
N VAL A 56 -0.17 -1.43 5.60
CA VAL A 56 -1.29 -2.37 5.43
C VAL A 56 -2.68 -1.70 5.41
N LYS A 57 -2.73 -0.38 5.24
CA LYS A 57 -3.98 0.40 5.14
C LYS A 57 -4.82 0.01 3.92
N ALA A 58 -6.07 0.44 3.87
CA ALA A 58 -7.03 0.15 2.81
C ALA A 58 -7.17 -1.36 2.55
N ASN A 59 -7.43 -2.10 3.63
CA ASN A 59 -7.50 -3.56 3.61
C ASN A 59 -6.24 -4.20 3.00
N ALA A 60 -5.04 -3.73 3.42
CA ALA A 60 -3.75 -4.13 2.84
C ALA A 60 -3.72 -3.93 1.32
N TYR A 61 -4.09 -2.72 0.85
CA TYR A 61 -4.20 -2.42 -0.59
C TYR A 61 -5.11 -3.43 -1.32
N GLY A 62 -6.23 -3.81 -0.69
CA GLY A 62 -7.18 -4.76 -1.23
C GLY A 62 -6.82 -6.24 -1.06
N HIS A 63 -5.67 -6.57 -0.47
CA HIS A 63 -5.17 -7.95 -0.35
C HIS A 63 -5.73 -8.72 0.89
N GLY A 64 -6.46 -8.03 1.79
CA GLY A 64 -6.96 -8.62 3.05
C GLY A 64 -6.03 -8.37 4.22
N ALA A 65 -6.33 -7.31 4.99
CA ALA A 65 -5.42 -6.75 5.99
C ALA A 65 -5.04 -7.74 7.10
N GLU A 66 -5.99 -8.53 7.58
CA GLU A 66 -5.78 -9.48 8.69
C GLU A 66 -4.70 -10.53 8.35
N ARG A 67 -4.87 -11.22 7.22
CA ARG A 67 -3.96 -12.29 6.78
C ARG A 67 -2.60 -11.72 6.37
N VAL A 68 -2.59 -10.57 5.68
CA VAL A 68 -1.38 -9.87 5.26
C VAL A 68 -0.58 -9.40 6.48
N ALA A 69 -1.22 -8.79 7.47
CA ALA A 69 -0.55 -8.30 8.67
C ALA A 69 0.09 -9.43 9.48
N LEU A 70 -0.63 -10.55 9.69
CA LEU A 70 -0.09 -11.73 10.37
C LEU A 70 1.09 -12.33 9.60
N ALA A 71 1.02 -12.41 8.27
CA ALA A 71 2.11 -12.91 7.44
C ALA A 71 3.36 -12.02 7.51
N LEU A 72 3.20 -10.69 7.56
CA LEU A 72 4.30 -9.73 7.71
C LEU A 72 4.89 -9.76 9.14
N GLU A 73 4.06 -9.89 10.16
CA GLU A 73 4.51 -10.08 11.54
C GLU A 73 5.38 -11.35 11.68
N ALA A 74 4.96 -12.45 11.07
CA ALA A 74 5.68 -13.73 11.10
C ALA A 74 7.09 -13.66 10.49
N VAL A 75 7.34 -12.72 9.56
CA VAL A 75 8.69 -12.49 9.00
C VAL A 75 9.41 -11.31 9.62
N GLY A 76 8.89 -10.81 10.77
CA GLY A 76 9.54 -9.79 11.59
C GLY A 76 9.39 -8.38 11.05
N ALA A 77 8.20 -7.98 10.60
CA ALA A 77 7.90 -6.58 10.36
C ALA A 77 8.06 -5.78 11.67
N ASP A 78 8.87 -4.73 11.64
CA ASP A 78 9.18 -3.94 12.85
C ASP A 78 7.99 -3.14 13.36
N LEU A 79 7.13 -2.70 12.44
CA LEU A 79 5.97 -1.85 12.69
C LEU A 79 5.00 -1.99 11.51
N LEU A 80 3.71 -2.11 11.78
CA LEU A 80 2.67 -2.01 10.77
C LEU A 80 2.10 -0.59 10.74
N ALA A 81 1.49 -0.19 9.62
CA ALA A 81 0.85 1.12 9.55
C ALA A 81 -0.50 1.07 8.82
N CYS A 82 -1.52 1.65 9.48
CA CYS A 82 -2.90 1.77 9.01
C CYS A 82 -3.29 3.22 8.76
N ALA A 83 -4.43 3.45 8.11
CA ALA A 83 -4.96 4.79 7.91
C ALA A 83 -5.61 5.35 9.18
N ASP A 84 -6.39 4.55 9.89
CA ASP A 84 -7.21 4.94 11.03
C ASP A 84 -7.20 3.88 12.15
N ILE A 85 -7.89 4.21 13.23
CA ILE A 85 -8.00 3.34 14.42
C ILE A 85 -8.82 2.10 14.09
N GLU A 86 -9.86 2.24 13.31
CA GLU A 86 -10.79 1.18 12.93
C GLU A 86 -10.06 0.05 12.16
N GLU A 87 -9.22 0.40 11.20
CA GLU A 87 -8.36 -0.58 10.51
C GLU A 87 -7.43 -1.31 11.48
N ALA A 88 -6.82 -0.59 12.42
CA ALA A 88 -5.92 -1.17 13.39
C ALA A 88 -6.64 -2.10 14.40
N VAL A 89 -7.89 -1.77 14.78
CA VAL A 89 -8.72 -2.62 15.63
C VAL A 89 -9.01 -3.95 14.95
N VAL A 90 -9.30 -3.95 13.64
CA VAL A 90 -9.46 -5.19 12.86
C VAL A 90 -8.22 -6.07 12.97
N LEU A 91 -7.02 -5.49 12.79
CA LEU A 91 -5.76 -6.23 12.92
C LEU A 91 -5.55 -6.79 14.33
N ARG A 92 -5.81 -5.99 15.37
CA ARG A 92 -5.68 -6.47 16.77
C ARG A 92 -6.63 -7.64 17.08
N ARG A 93 -7.88 -7.55 16.59
CA ARG A 93 -8.87 -8.63 16.75
C ARG A 93 -8.48 -9.88 15.99
N ALA A 94 -7.77 -9.77 14.88
CA ALA A 94 -7.18 -10.90 14.15
C ALA A 94 -5.95 -11.51 14.84
N GLY A 95 -5.48 -10.94 15.96
CA GLY A 95 -4.37 -11.48 16.76
C GLY A 95 -3.00 -10.86 16.45
N VAL A 96 -2.92 -9.82 15.63
CA VAL A 96 -1.66 -9.08 15.36
C VAL A 96 -1.15 -8.44 16.65
N ARG A 97 0.12 -8.67 16.99
CA ARG A 97 0.81 -8.17 18.20
C ARG A 97 1.83 -7.10 17.89
N ALA A 98 2.38 -7.07 16.68
CA ALA A 98 3.35 -6.06 16.24
C ALA A 98 2.83 -4.64 16.52
N PRO A 99 3.70 -3.66 16.80
CA PRO A 99 3.29 -2.26 16.94
C PRO A 99 2.54 -1.78 15.69
N ILE A 100 1.53 -0.91 15.85
CA ILE A 100 0.72 -0.37 14.75
C ILE A 100 0.71 1.15 14.83
N LEU A 101 1.16 1.80 13.76
CA LEU A 101 1.14 3.25 13.57
C LEU A 101 -0.12 3.67 12.83
N ILE A 102 -0.81 4.70 13.33
CA ILE A 102 -1.97 5.31 12.69
C ILE A 102 -1.53 6.57 11.96
N PHE A 103 -1.71 6.62 10.64
CA PHE A 103 -1.31 7.77 9.80
C PHE A 103 -2.34 8.91 9.77
N GLY A 104 -3.60 8.62 10.09
CA GLY A 104 -4.73 9.52 9.91
C GLY A 104 -4.74 10.74 10.82
N ALA A 105 -5.70 11.62 10.58
CA ALA A 105 -5.95 12.78 11.41
C ALA A 105 -6.80 12.38 12.61
N LEU A 106 -6.28 12.61 13.82
CA LEU A 106 -6.88 12.16 15.08
C LEU A 106 -7.62 13.27 15.86
N SER A 107 -7.81 14.45 15.26
CA SER A 107 -8.41 15.60 15.95
C SER A 107 -9.91 15.47 16.22
N VAL A 108 -10.59 14.56 15.52
CA VAL A 108 -12.05 14.35 15.61
C VAL A 108 -12.43 12.88 15.81
N SER A 109 -11.44 11.99 15.98
CA SER A 109 -11.66 10.56 16.17
C SER A 109 -12.00 10.23 17.62
N ASP A 110 -12.66 9.08 17.83
CA ASP A 110 -12.69 8.45 19.15
C ASP A 110 -11.30 7.88 19.47
N LEU A 111 -10.65 8.44 20.48
CA LEU A 111 -9.26 8.13 20.81
C LEU A 111 -9.11 7.03 21.87
N ASP A 112 -10.19 6.55 22.47
CA ASP A 112 -10.10 5.49 23.48
C ASP A 112 -9.49 4.21 22.90
N GLY A 113 -9.73 3.92 21.62
CA GLY A 113 -9.11 2.80 20.88
C GLY A 113 -7.58 2.84 20.83
N LEU A 114 -6.95 4.01 20.90
CA LEU A 114 -5.48 4.11 20.97
C LEU A 114 -4.93 3.40 22.23
N PHE A 115 -5.64 3.51 23.34
CA PHE A 115 -5.24 2.98 24.63
C PHE A 115 -5.69 1.54 24.84
N GLU A 116 -6.88 1.21 24.38
CA GLU A 116 -7.46 -0.15 24.46
C GLU A 116 -6.64 -1.14 23.62
N PHE A 117 -6.27 -0.74 22.39
CA PHE A 117 -5.58 -1.59 21.44
C PHE A 117 -4.07 -1.33 21.33
N ALA A 118 -3.50 -0.52 22.21
CA ALA A 118 -2.07 -0.18 22.23
C ALA A 118 -1.54 0.28 20.86
N LEU A 119 -2.15 1.34 20.30
CA LEU A 119 -1.80 1.91 19.00
C LEU A 119 -0.89 3.11 19.14
N THR A 120 -0.05 3.36 18.14
CA THR A 120 0.83 4.52 18.08
C THR A 120 0.21 5.61 17.21
N PRO A 121 -0.17 6.78 17.76
CA PRO A 121 -0.78 7.85 16.98
C PRO A 121 0.24 8.65 16.17
N THR A 122 -0.20 9.21 15.03
CA THR A 122 0.47 10.33 14.38
C THR A 122 -0.09 11.65 14.89
N ILE A 123 0.76 12.53 15.36
CA ILE A 123 0.39 13.91 15.71
C ILE A 123 0.79 14.82 14.55
N SER A 124 -0.21 15.42 13.90
CA SER A 124 -0.05 16.20 12.67
C SER A 124 -0.50 17.66 12.81
N SER A 125 -1.06 18.05 13.95
CA SER A 125 -1.52 19.41 14.22
C SER A 125 -1.59 19.69 15.72
N PRO A 126 -1.59 20.96 16.15
CA PRO A 126 -1.83 21.32 17.55
C PRO A 126 -3.17 20.81 18.11
N ALA A 127 -4.21 20.74 17.26
CA ALA A 127 -5.51 20.21 17.65
C ALA A 127 -5.43 18.70 17.95
N ALA A 128 -4.78 17.92 17.08
CA ALA A 128 -4.54 16.50 17.32
C ALA A 128 -3.69 16.27 18.59
N ALA A 129 -2.68 17.09 18.82
CA ALA A 129 -1.86 17.01 20.04
C ALA A 129 -2.71 17.21 21.30
N ARG A 130 -3.55 18.25 21.34
CA ARG A 130 -4.44 18.50 22.49
C ARG A 130 -5.42 17.36 22.71
N ALA A 131 -6.03 16.83 21.63
CA ALA A 131 -6.98 15.73 21.72
C ALA A 131 -6.31 14.45 22.27
N VAL A 132 -5.16 14.06 21.74
CA VAL A 132 -4.43 12.88 22.21
C VAL A 132 -3.89 13.07 23.63
N GLN A 133 -3.42 14.28 23.99
CA GLN A 133 -3.02 14.63 25.35
C GLN A 133 -4.19 14.48 26.36
N ALA A 134 -5.37 15.01 26.01
CA ALA A 134 -6.54 14.92 26.88
C ALA A 134 -7.00 13.45 27.06
N ALA A 135 -6.99 12.67 25.98
CA ALA A 135 -7.30 11.24 26.04
C ALA A 135 -6.24 10.48 26.89
N ALA A 136 -4.97 10.78 26.73
CA ALA A 136 -3.90 10.17 27.51
C ALA A 136 -4.02 10.50 29.01
N ALA A 137 -4.36 11.74 29.36
CA ALA A 137 -4.64 12.14 30.73
C ALA A 137 -5.86 11.42 31.33
N LYS A 138 -6.97 11.27 30.55
CA LYS A 138 -8.16 10.49 30.94
C LYS A 138 -7.81 9.06 31.30
N HIS A 139 -6.90 8.44 30.55
CA HIS A 139 -6.42 7.07 30.79
C HIS A 139 -5.25 6.97 31.79
N ALA A 140 -4.82 8.09 32.40
CA ALA A 140 -3.64 8.17 33.28
C ALA A 140 -2.38 7.52 32.67
N LYS A 141 -2.18 7.66 31.34
CA LYS A 141 -1.06 7.07 30.59
C LYS A 141 -0.25 8.14 29.89
N THR A 142 0.99 7.80 29.57
CA THR A 142 1.83 8.52 28.60
C THR A 142 1.87 7.68 27.33
N ILE A 143 1.53 8.30 26.19
CA ILE A 143 1.50 7.62 24.89
C ILE A 143 2.66 8.07 24.02
N GLY A 144 3.35 7.09 23.39
CA GLY A 144 4.34 7.34 22.35
C GLY A 144 3.66 7.79 21.06
N TYR A 145 4.26 8.74 20.35
CA TYR A 145 3.68 9.23 19.09
C TYR A 145 4.74 9.50 18.03
N HIS A 146 4.31 9.45 16.75
CA HIS A 146 5.11 9.93 15.63
C HIS A 146 4.66 11.32 15.22
N LEU A 147 5.61 12.27 15.16
CA LEU A 147 5.37 13.66 14.76
C LEU A 147 5.43 13.78 13.24
N LYS A 148 4.37 14.27 12.63
CA LYS A 148 4.34 14.50 11.18
C LYS A 148 4.69 15.94 10.84
N ILE A 149 5.70 16.10 9.98
CA ILE A 149 6.13 17.39 9.41
C ILE A 149 5.64 17.48 7.96
N ASP A 150 4.99 18.58 7.63
CA ASP A 150 4.68 18.93 6.25
C ASP A 150 5.84 19.72 5.64
N THR A 151 6.48 19.11 4.67
CA THR A 151 7.62 19.66 3.95
C THR A 151 7.28 20.17 2.55
N GLY A 152 5.96 20.17 2.21
CA GLY A 152 5.47 20.67 0.94
C GLY A 152 4.35 19.85 0.29
N MET A 153 3.92 18.73 0.88
CA MET A 153 2.77 17.98 0.36
C MET A 153 1.43 18.68 0.64
N ASN A 154 1.38 19.55 1.64
CA ASN A 154 0.22 20.37 2.04
C ASN A 154 -1.07 19.58 2.31
N ARG A 155 -0.92 18.40 2.93
CA ARG A 155 -2.06 17.54 3.30
C ARG A 155 -2.25 17.46 4.81
N LEU A 156 -1.26 17.01 5.54
CA LEU A 156 -1.23 16.87 7.01
C LEU A 156 0.20 17.10 7.50
N GLY A 157 0.34 17.66 8.68
CA GLY A 157 1.65 17.85 9.35
C GLY A 157 1.86 19.29 9.81
N PHE A 158 2.77 19.46 10.77
CA PHE A 158 3.25 20.77 11.14
C PHE A 158 4.12 21.34 10.02
N ARG A 159 3.85 22.56 9.61
CA ARG A 159 4.66 23.20 8.57
C ARG A 159 6.11 23.34 9.01
N HIS A 160 7.03 22.93 8.14
CA HIS A 160 8.46 22.91 8.41
C HIS A 160 9.06 24.28 8.74
N ASP A 161 8.44 25.37 8.29
CA ASP A 161 8.92 26.75 8.38
C ASP A 161 8.44 27.52 9.62
N ASN A 162 7.54 26.93 10.45
CA ASN A 162 7.01 27.61 11.64
C ASN A 162 7.01 26.75 12.93
N LEU A 163 7.87 25.74 12.99
CA LEU A 163 7.90 24.74 14.06
C LEU A 163 8.11 25.33 15.44
N ARG A 164 8.97 26.35 15.57
CA ARG A 164 9.22 27.00 16.88
C ARG A 164 7.96 27.56 17.53
N ARG A 165 7.02 28.05 16.71
CA ARG A 165 5.73 28.60 17.19
C ARG A 165 4.71 27.52 17.50
N THR A 166 4.73 26.40 16.77
CA THR A 166 3.63 25.44 16.75
C THR A 166 3.91 24.16 17.55
N LEU A 167 5.18 23.86 17.86
CA LEU A 167 5.56 22.62 18.54
C LEU A 167 5.88 22.78 20.03
N SER A 168 6.09 23.98 20.56
CA SER A 168 6.52 24.19 21.95
C SER A 168 5.61 23.48 22.95
N ASP A 169 4.29 23.65 22.83
CA ASP A 169 3.30 23.04 23.72
C ASP A 169 3.23 21.51 23.53
N VAL A 170 3.40 21.03 22.29
CA VAL A 170 3.38 19.59 21.98
C VAL A 170 4.57 18.88 22.63
N LEU A 171 5.75 19.48 22.52
CA LEU A 171 6.99 18.93 23.09
C LEU A 171 7.03 19.04 24.63
N ALA A 172 6.33 20.01 25.20
CA ALA A 172 6.22 20.20 26.64
C ALA A 172 5.12 19.32 27.29
N SER A 173 4.33 18.60 26.49
CA SER A 173 3.22 17.79 26.97
C SER A 173 3.71 16.65 27.89
N SER A 174 3.10 16.51 29.07
CA SER A 174 3.47 15.50 30.07
C SER A 174 2.98 14.08 29.74
N HIS A 175 1.92 13.99 28.92
CA HIS A 175 1.30 12.71 28.53
C HIS A 175 1.66 12.26 27.10
N LEU A 176 2.52 13.01 26.40
CA LEU A 176 2.99 12.68 25.06
C LEU A 176 4.49 12.47 25.06
N ARG A 177 4.94 11.34 24.50
CA ARG A 177 6.35 11.01 24.33
C ARG A 177 6.68 10.93 22.84
N LEU A 178 7.52 11.84 22.36
CA LEU A 178 7.99 11.84 20.98
C LEU A 178 8.90 10.62 20.72
N GLU A 179 8.48 9.71 19.83
CA GLU A 179 9.23 8.50 19.48
C GLU A 179 9.85 8.59 18.09
N ALA A 180 9.15 9.24 17.14
CA ALA A 180 9.66 9.42 15.81
C ALA A 180 9.19 10.72 15.16
N ILE A 181 9.93 11.18 14.15
CA ILE A 181 9.60 12.33 13.32
C ILE A 181 9.56 11.86 11.86
N PHE A 182 8.54 12.29 11.10
CA PHE A 182 8.46 11.90 9.70
C PHE A 182 7.84 12.94 8.77
N THR A 183 8.12 12.77 7.49
CA THR A 183 7.45 13.48 6.39
C THR A 183 6.96 12.52 5.32
N HIS A 184 6.35 13.04 4.26
CA HIS A 184 5.92 12.27 3.10
C HIS A 184 6.22 13.04 1.82
N PHE A 185 6.89 12.37 0.88
CA PHE A 185 7.23 12.95 -0.42
C PHE A 185 6.03 12.92 -1.36
N ALA A 186 5.80 14.04 -2.04
CA ALA A 186 4.72 14.18 -3.02
C ALA A 186 5.12 13.63 -4.40
N THR A 187 6.41 13.73 -4.75
CA THR A 187 6.96 13.46 -6.09
C THR A 187 8.12 12.47 -6.06
N ALA A 188 8.08 11.49 -5.16
CA ALA A 188 9.15 10.49 -5.06
C ALA A 188 9.26 9.62 -6.31
N ASP A 189 8.16 9.42 -7.02
CA ASP A 189 8.01 8.69 -8.27
C ASP A 189 8.20 9.56 -9.54
N GLU A 190 8.42 10.86 -9.37
CA GLU A 190 8.69 11.79 -10.46
C GLU A 190 10.16 12.22 -10.48
N PRO A 191 11.06 11.49 -11.17
CA PRO A 191 12.50 11.76 -11.10
C PRO A 191 12.93 13.13 -11.65
N GLU A 192 12.17 13.67 -12.58
CA GLU A 192 12.50 14.91 -13.29
C GLU A 192 12.17 16.20 -12.50
N THR A 193 11.37 16.08 -11.41
CA THR A 193 11.02 17.26 -10.61
C THR A 193 12.03 17.50 -9.47
N PRO A 194 12.48 18.76 -9.25
CA PRO A 194 13.36 19.10 -8.14
C PRO A 194 12.64 19.08 -6.77
N PHE A 195 11.32 18.92 -6.76
CA PHE A 195 10.51 19.05 -5.56
C PHE A 195 10.81 17.99 -4.48
N PHE A 196 11.24 16.81 -4.91
CA PHE A 196 11.69 15.76 -4.00
C PHE A 196 12.90 16.23 -3.14
N ASP A 197 13.93 16.81 -3.77
CA ASP A 197 15.10 17.31 -3.05
C ASP A 197 14.78 18.54 -2.19
N LEU A 198 13.86 19.40 -2.63
CA LEU A 198 13.35 20.49 -1.82
C LEU A 198 12.67 19.98 -0.54
N GLN A 199 11.78 18.99 -0.66
CA GLN A 199 11.14 18.38 0.50
C GLN A 199 12.14 17.71 1.45
N ARG A 200 13.17 17.04 0.91
CA ARG A 200 14.27 16.49 1.71
C ARG A 200 15.00 17.57 2.49
N THR A 201 15.39 18.65 1.83
CA THR A 201 16.07 19.79 2.46
C THR A 201 15.23 20.43 3.55
N ASN A 202 13.93 20.64 3.29
CA ASN A 202 12.98 21.16 4.27
C ASN A 202 12.85 20.22 5.49
N PHE A 203 12.86 18.90 5.25
CA PHE A 203 12.80 17.93 6.34
C PHE A 203 14.07 17.96 7.21
N GLU A 204 15.24 18.00 6.59
CA GLU A 204 16.53 18.10 7.30
C GLU A 204 16.63 19.39 8.14
N ALA A 205 16.13 20.52 7.61
CA ALA A 205 16.05 21.79 8.35
C ALA A 205 15.06 21.69 9.54
N ALA A 206 13.92 21.02 9.32
CA ALA A 206 12.93 20.77 10.38
C ALA A 206 13.52 19.89 11.51
N LEU A 207 14.25 18.84 11.17
CA LEU A 207 14.92 17.98 12.16
C LEU A 207 15.90 18.77 13.02
N LYS A 208 16.75 19.60 12.41
CA LYS A 208 17.69 20.48 13.15
C LYS A 208 16.94 21.43 14.09
N THR A 209 15.83 21.99 13.65
CA THR A 209 15.01 22.89 14.48
C THR A 209 14.42 22.14 15.68
N ILE A 210 13.88 20.93 15.49
CA ILE A 210 13.28 20.12 16.55
C ILE A 210 14.36 19.64 17.54
N ASP A 211 15.51 19.19 17.02
CA ASP A 211 16.66 18.81 17.87
C ASP A 211 17.05 19.97 18.79
N ALA A 212 17.17 21.20 18.25
CA ALA A 212 17.49 22.40 19.04
C ALA A 212 16.41 22.79 20.06
N MET A 213 15.12 22.47 19.81
CA MET A 213 14.02 22.69 20.75
C MET A 213 13.98 21.64 21.86
N SER A 214 14.50 20.45 21.60
CA SER A 214 14.46 19.29 22.49
C SER A 214 15.66 19.20 23.43
N VAL A 215 16.70 20.01 23.22
CA VAL A 215 17.94 20.03 24.01
C VAL A 215 17.75 20.91 25.27
N GLY A 216 17.43 20.26 26.39
CA GLY A 216 17.60 20.83 27.72
C GLY A 216 18.43 19.85 28.57
N PRO A 217 19.16 20.29 29.63
CA PRO A 217 20.08 19.46 30.37
C PRO A 217 19.46 18.24 31.08
N ALA A 218 18.15 18.11 31.10
CA ALA A 218 17.39 17.01 31.70
C ALA A 218 16.76 16.03 30.70
N LYS A 219 16.94 16.17 29.37
CA LYS A 219 16.24 15.40 28.33
C LYS A 219 17.19 14.61 27.45
N ALA A 220 18.17 13.91 27.99
CA ALA A 220 18.84 12.80 27.31
C ALA A 220 17.87 11.60 27.27
N GLY A 221 16.78 11.73 26.50
CA GLY A 221 15.83 10.65 26.20
C GLY A 221 16.39 9.69 25.15
N PRO A 222 15.67 8.57 24.89
CA PRO A 222 16.04 7.63 23.83
C PRO A 222 16.11 8.36 22.48
N HIS A 223 16.89 7.80 21.55
CA HIS A 223 17.04 8.31 20.18
C HIS A 223 15.68 8.45 19.50
N ILE A 224 15.34 9.67 19.05
CA ILE A 224 14.11 9.93 18.28
C ILE A 224 14.31 9.40 16.87
N LEU A 225 13.50 8.44 16.47
CA LEU A 225 13.57 7.80 15.17
C LEU A 225 13.10 8.76 14.06
N ARG A 226 13.57 8.52 12.84
CA ARG A 226 13.25 9.37 11.68
C ARG A 226 12.82 8.48 10.51
N HIS A 227 11.78 8.89 9.77
CA HIS A 227 11.39 8.18 8.55
C HIS A 227 10.74 9.12 7.52
N ALA A 228 11.09 8.92 6.23
CA ALA A 228 10.55 9.74 5.15
C ALA A 228 10.16 8.91 3.92
N ALA A 229 10.94 7.87 3.59
CA ALA A 229 10.80 7.11 2.36
C ALA A 229 9.51 6.28 2.31
N ASN A 230 8.65 6.53 1.31
CA ASN A 230 7.61 5.63 0.83
C ASN A 230 8.22 4.60 -0.17
N SER A 231 7.41 3.77 -0.83
CA SER A 231 7.89 2.79 -1.80
C SER A 231 8.79 3.40 -2.88
N ALA A 232 8.38 4.51 -3.48
CA ALA A 232 9.15 5.17 -4.53
C ALA A 232 10.47 5.75 -4.00
N ALA A 233 10.42 6.48 -2.89
CA ALA A 233 11.62 7.05 -2.27
C ALA A 233 12.60 5.97 -1.76
N THR A 234 12.10 4.81 -1.36
CA THR A 234 12.94 3.67 -0.97
C THR A 234 13.81 3.19 -2.13
N LEU A 235 13.28 3.16 -3.34
CA LEU A 235 14.03 2.79 -4.55
C LEU A 235 14.92 3.92 -5.05
N ARG A 236 14.46 5.18 -4.91
CA ARG A 236 15.09 6.34 -5.52
C ARG A 236 16.36 6.79 -4.80
N ASP A 237 16.31 6.89 -3.46
CA ASP A 237 17.37 7.61 -2.73
C ASP A 237 17.56 7.09 -1.30
N SER A 238 18.70 6.46 -1.06
CA SER A 238 19.06 5.97 0.27
C SER A 238 19.26 7.07 1.32
N ARG A 239 19.52 8.33 0.91
CA ARG A 239 19.69 9.46 1.84
C ARG A 239 18.42 9.77 2.64
N VAL A 240 17.24 9.34 2.17
CA VAL A 240 15.95 9.58 2.83
C VAL A 240 15.40 8.36 3.59
N TRP A 241 16.17 7.29 3.71
CA TRP A 241 15.73 6.12 4.49
C TRP A 241 15.71 6.39 5.99
N TYR A 242 16.67 7.17 6.47
CA TYR A 242 16.88 7.44 7.89
C TYR A 242 16.90 6.15 8.73
N ASP A 243 16.10 6.11 9.83
CA ASP A 243 16.00 4.92 10.68
C ASP A 243 15.00 3.90 10.15
N MET A 244 13.99 4.34 9.37
CA MET A 244 12.91 3.48 8.88
C MET A 244 12.41 3.89 7.48
N VAL A 245 11.99 2.89 6.69
CA VAL A 245 11.26 3.09 5.42
C VAL A 245 9.82 2.60 5.54
N ARG A 246 8.93 3.09 4.66
CA ARG A 246 7.50 2.77 4.66
C ARG A 246 7.06 2.20 3.32
N PRO A 247 7.50 0.98 2.94
CA PRO A 247 7.00 0.36 1.74
C PRO A 247 5.50 0.03 1.86
N GLY A 248 4.77 0.35 0.80
CA GLY A 248 3.40 -0.10 0.55
C GLY A 248 3.40 -0.99 -0.69
N LEU A 249 3.28 -0.41 -1.89
CA LEU A 249 3.21 -1.16 -3.16
C LEU A 249 4.33 -2.20 -3.32
N LEU A 250 5.55 -1.90 -2.88
CA LEU A 250 6.66 -2.85 -3.01
C LEU A 250 6.40 -4.16 -2.26
N LEU A 251 5.72 -4.12 -1.11
CA LEU A 251 5.33 -5.32 -0.37
C LEU A 251 4.43 -6.22 -1.22
N TYR A 252 3.54 -5.61 -2.01
CA TYR A 252 2.57 -6.31 -2.85
C TYR A 252 3.13 -6.66 -4.24
N GLY A 253 4.45 -6.49 -4.43
CA GLY A 253 5.11 -6.85 -5.69
C GLY A 253 4.89 -5.84 -6.81
N ILE A 254 4.50 -4.62 -6.50
CA ILE A 254 4.21 -3.56 -7.47
C ILE A 254 5.23 -2.44 -7.33
N VAL A 255 6.01 -2.19 -8.37
CA VAL A 255 6.94 -1.06 -8.43
C VAL A 255 6.16 0.19 -8.85
N PRO A 256 6.22 1.33 -8.10
CA PRO A 256 5.56 2.56 -8.50
C PRO A 256 6.06 3.06 -9.87
N PRO A 257 5.19 3.22 -10.89
CA PRO A 257 5.61 3.78 -12.16
C PRO A 257 5.98 5.27 -12.00
N PRO A 258 6.87 5.83 -12.85
CA PRO A 258 7.60 5.18 -13.94
C PRO A 258 8.85 4.43 -13.48
N LEU A 259 9.11 4.31 -12.19
CA LEU A 259 10.33 3.73 -11.65
C LEU A 259 10.52 2.28 -12.09
N ALA A 260 11.79 1.89 -12.22
CA ALA A 260 12.24 0.51 -12.31
C ALA A 260 12.82 0.08 -10.95
N SER A 261 12.88 -1.22 -10.71
CA SER A 261 13.45 -1.78 -9.49
C SER A 261 14.50 -2.84 -9.79
N THR A 262 15.59 -2.80 -9.05
CA THR A 262 16.59 -3.88 -9.02
C THR A 262 16.21 -4.99 -8.04
N ILE A 263 15.21 -4.75 -7.19
CA ILE A 263 14.67 -5.77 -6.28
C ILE A 263 13.78 -6.70 -7.09
N ARG A 264 14.00 -7.99 -7.02
CA ARG A 264 13.07 -8.98 -7.58
C ARG A 264 11.85 -9.06 -6.68
N LEU A 265 10.74 -8.53 -7.16
CA LEU A 265 9.45 -8.55 -6.48
C LEU A 265 8.48 -9.43 -7.27
N THR A 266 7.67 -10.20 -6.56
CA THR A 266 6.62 -11.05 -7.13
C THR A 266 5.26 -10.42 -6.83
N PRO A 267 4.38 -10.22 -7.83
CA PRO A 267 3.01 -9.80 -7.58
C PRO A 267 2.32 -10.74 -6.59
N VAL A 268 1.71 -10.16 -5.56
CA VAL A 268 1.08 -10.91 -4.46
C VAL A 268 -0.34 -11.31 -4.80
N MET A 269 -1.05 -10.52 -5.63
CA MET A 269 -2.44 -10.78 -5.97
C MET A 269 -2.59 -11.13 -7.45
N SER A 270 -3.44 -12.14 -7.73
CA SER A 270 -4.06 -12.34 -9.02
C SER A 270 -5.58 -12.31 -8.88
N LEU A 271 -6.26 -11.81 -9.92
CA LEU A 271 -7.72 -11.77 -10.00
C LEU A 271 -8.15 -12.65 -11.17
N THR A 272 -8.86 -13.72 -10.85
CA THR A 272 -9.36 -14.68 -11.84
C THR A 272 -10.87 -14.74 -11.85
N SER A 273 -11.42 -15.23 -12.93
CA SER A 273 -12.85 -15.49 -13.12
C SER A 273 -13.06 -16.67 -14.07
N ARG A 274 -14.28 -16.89 -14.53
CA ARG A 274 -14.61 -17.89 -15.53
C ARG A 274 -15.58 -17.33 -16.57
N VAL A 275 -15.49 -17.87 -17.78
CA VAL A 275 -16.53 -17.63 -18.81
C VAL A 275 -17.85 -18.22 -18.29
N VAL A 276 -18.95 -17.47 -18.36
CA VAL A 276 -20.29 -17.93 -17.98
C VAL A 276 -21.23 -18.11 -19.18
N ALA A 277 -20.95 -17.43 -20.28
CA ALA A 277 -21.70 -17.57 -21.52
C ALA A 277 -20.82 -17.21 -22.72
N VAL A 278 -21.12 -17.78 -23.87
CA VAL A 278 -20.52 -17.43 -25.17
C VAL A 278 -21.66 -17.09 -26.13
N LYS A 279 -21.52 -16.01 -26.90
CA LYS A 279 -22.55 -15.51 -27.83
C LYS A 279 -21.93 -15.04 -29.11
N GLY A 280 -22.55 -15.42 -30.24
CA GLY A 280 -22.30 -14.80 -31.55
C GLY A 280 -22.96 -13.40 -31.60
N VAL A 281 -22.28 -12.44 -32.20
CA VAL A 281 -22.75 -11.08 -32.50
C VAL A 281 -22.63 -10.87 -34.01
N ARG A 282 -23.70 -10.43 -34.66
CA ARG A 282 -23.75 -10.23 -36.11
C ARG A 282 -23.21 -8.84 -36.49
N PRO A 283 -22.75 -8.65 -37.71
CA PRO A 283 -22.41 -7.31 -38.22
C PRO A 283 -23.57 -6.32 -37.99
N GLY A 284 -23.27 -5.13 -37.46
CA GLY A 284 -24.24 -4.09 -37.13
C GLY A 284 -24.93 -4.26 -35.77
N GLU A 285 -24.67 -5.37 -35.05
CA GLU A 285 -25.17 -5.52 -33.69
C GLU A 285 -24.18 -4.93 -32.66
N GLY A 286 -24.73 -4.30 -31.63
CA GLY A 286 -23.92 -3.70 -30.54
C GLY A 286 -23.83 -4.59 -29.32
N VAL A 287 -22.81 -4.34 -28.47
CA VAL A 287 -22.55 -5.10 -27.25
C VAL A 287 -22.65 -4.19 -26.01
N GLY A 288 -23.47 -4.64 -25.03
CA GLY A 288 -23.60 -4.01 -23.69
C GLY A 288 -24.34 -2.69 -23.71
N TYR A 289 -24.30 -1.98 -22.56
CA TYR A 289 -24.98 -0.71 -22.39
C TYR A 289 -24.45 0.38 -23.34
N GLY A 290 -25.41 1.09 -23.97
CA GLY A 290 -25.10 2.16 -24.91
C GLY A 290 -24.51 1.67 -26.24
N LEU A 291 -24.46 0.35 -26.48
CA LEU A 291 -23.97 -0.28 -27.70
C LEU A 291 -22.61 0.28 -28.15
N ARG A 292 -21.72 0.54 -27.20
CA ARG A 292 -20.42 1.23 -27.42
C ARG A 292 -19.43 0.45 -28.25
N PHE A 293 -19.67 -0.84 -28.43
CA PHE A 293 -18.99 -1.71 -29.40
C PHE A 293 -20.00 -2.18 -30.39
N GLU A 294 -19.78 -1.89 -31.65
CA GLU A 294 -20.60 -2.37 -32.79
C GLU A 294 -19.72 -3.31 -33.60
N ALA A 295 -20.25 -4.48 -33.90
CA ALA A 295 -19.56 -5.49 -34.69
C ALA A 295 -19.57 -5.12 -36.17
N ASP A 296 -18.43 -4.94 -36.83
CA ASP A 296 -18.26 -4.72 -38.25
C ASP A 296 -18.26 -6.01 -39.05
N LYS A 297 -18.03 -7.14 -38.38
CA LYS A 297 -18.00 -8.51 -38.90
C LYS A 297 -18.58 -9.46 -37.85
N PRO A 298 -18.83 -10.75 -38.19
CA PRO A 298 -19.21 -11.71 -37.16
C PRO A 298 -18.18 -11.80 -36.03
N VAL A 299 -18.63 -11.59 -34.81
CA VAL A 299 -17.80 -11.61 -33.60
C VAL A 299 -18.36 -12.65 -32.64
N THR A 300 -17.48 -13.34 -31.93
CA THR A 300 -17.84 -14.20 -30.78
C THR A 300 -17.43 -13.52 -29.50
N THR A 301 -18.38 -13.28 -28.59
CA THR A 301 -18.11 -12.69 -27.28
C THR A 301 -18.27 -13.72 -26.17
N ALA A 302 -17.41 -13.64 -25.16
CA ALA A 302 -17.56 -14.34 -23.88
C ALA A 302 -17.99 -13.36 -22.78
N VAL A 303 -18.90 -13.82 -21.91
CA VAL A 303 -19.39 -13.06 -20.75
C VAL A 303 -18.67 -13.53 -19.50
N ILE A 304 -18.17 -12.59 -18.71
CA ILE A 304 -17.39 -12.81 -17.50
C ILE A 304 -18.12 -12.15 -16.32
N PRO A 305 -18.42 -12.85 -15.21
CA PRO A 305 -19.18 -12.33 -14.07
C PRO A 305 -18.29 -11.48 -13.13
N ALA A 306 -17.70 -10.43 -13.69
CA ALA A 306 -16.94 -9.41 -13.01
C ALA A 306 -17.32 -8.04 -13.57
N GLY A 307 -17.74 -7.12 -12.71
CA GLY A 307 -18.22 -5.80 -13.10
C GLY A 307 -17.76 -4.70 -12.15
N TYR A 308 -18.31 -3.50 -12.30
CA TYR A 308 -17.84 -2.36 -11.49
C TYR A 308 -18.19 -2.48 -10.00
N ALA A 309 -19.22 -3.25 -9.60
CA ALA A 309 -19.51 -3.54 -8.21
C ALA A 309 -18.49 -4.51 -7.57
N ASP A 310 -17.64 -5.14 -8.37
CA ASP A 310 -16.53 -5.98 -7.95
C ASP A 310 -15.20 -5.21 -7.89
N GLY A 311 -15.20 -3.96 -8.37
CA GLY A 311 -14.03 -3.11 -8.44
C GLY A 311 -13.42 -2.98 -9.83
N ILE A 312 -14.03 -3.57 -10.86
CA ILE A 312 -13.59 -3.41 -12.25
C ILE A 312 -13.97 -2.00 -12.73
N ASP A 313 -12.99 -1.17 -13.05
CA ASP A 313 -13.25 0.20 -13.48
C ASP A 313 -13.98 0.24 -14.84
N LEU A 314 -14.95 1.13 -14.97
CA LEU A 314 -15.69 1.31 -16.24
C LEU A 314 -14.78 1.69 -17.41
N ARG A 315 -13.66 2.36 -17.13
CA ARG A 315 -12.69 2.81 -18.14
C ARG A 315 -11.91 1.69 -18.80
N VAL A 316 -11.96 0.43 -18.26
CA VAL A 316 -11.29 -0.71 -18.90
C VAL A 316 -11.97 -1.13 -20.23
N SER A 317 -13.24 -0.74 -20.43
CA SER A 317 -14.00 -0.98 -21.64
C SER A 317 -13.26 -0.45 -22.87
N GLY A 318 -12.93 -1.32 -23.83
CA GLY A 318 -12.22 -0.99 -25.06
C GLY A 318 -10.76 -0.56 -24.89
N ARG A 319 -10.21 -0.63 -23.68
CA ARG A 319 -8.81 -0.21 -23.38
C ARG A 319 -7.96 -1.31 -22.79
N CYS A 320 -8.56 -2.23 -22.06
CA CYS A 320 -7.86 -3.33 -21.39
C CYS A 320 -8.21 -4.67 -22.01
N GLN A 321 -7.41 -5.66 -21.67
CA GLN A 321 -7.55 -7.05 -22.09
C GLN A 321 -7.65 -7.95 -20.85
N VAL A 322 -8.08 -9.19 -21.07
CA VAL A 322 -7.96 -10.30 -20.11
C VAL A 322 -7.24 -11.46 -20.78
N LEU A 323 -6.85 -12.49 -20.01
CA LEU A 323 -6.28 -13.70 -20.57
C LEU A 323 -7.33 -14.81 -20.54
N ILE A 324 -7.45 -15.52 -21.66
CA ILE A 324 -8.21 -16.77 -21.80
C ILE A 324 -7.34 -17.73 -22.60
N ARG A 325 -7.11 -18.93 -22.06
CA ARG A 325 -6.27 -19.97 -22.68
C ARG A 325 -4.86 -19.46 -23.07
N GLY A 326 -4.27 -18.62 -22.22
CA GLY A 326 -2.94 -18.02 -22.43
C GLY A 326 -2.89 -16.94 -23.50
N ARG A 327 -4.04 -16.47 -24.03
CA ARG A 327 -4.10 -15.41 -25.04
C ARG A 327 -4.80 -14.17 -24.51
N ARG A 328 -4.32 -13.02 -24.94
CA ARG A 328 -4.92 -11.71 -24.63
C ARG A 328 -6.14 -11.49 -25.50
N VAL A 329 -7.28 -11.20 -24.87
CA VAL A 329 -8.55 -10.88 -25.54
C VAL A 329 -9.07 -9.53 -25.03
N PRO A 330 -9.56 -8.65 -25.92
CA PRO A 330 -9.99 -7.31 -25.54
C PRO A 330 -11.32 -7.31 -24.81
N ILE A 331 -11.47 -6.43 -23.83
CA ILE A 331 -12.76 -6.12 -23.21
C ILE A 331 -13.54 -5.24 -24.17
N VAL A 332 -14.74 -5.69 -24.56
CA VAL A 332 -15.60 -5.01 -25.55
C VAL A 332 -16.94 -4.59 -24.92
N GLY A 333 -17.52 -3.53 -25.46
CA GLY A 333 -18.73 -2.94 -24.90
C GLY A 333 -18.52 -2.34 -23.52
N ALA A 334 -19.59 -1.86 -22.89
CA ALA A 334 -19.53 -1.27 -21.56
C ALA A 334 -19.49 -2.35 -20.47
N VAL A 335 -18.57 -2.22 -19.51
CA VAL A 335 -18.63 -3.00 -18.28
C VAL A 335 -19.93 -2.66 -17.54
N SER A 336 -20.65 -3.67 -17.08
CA SER A 336 -21.88 -3.52 -16.29
C SER A 336 -21.60 -3.67 -14.79
N MET A 337 -22.64 -3.60 -13.96
CA MET A 337 -22.52 -3.76 -12.52
C MET A 337 -21.86 -5.09 -12.14
N ASP A 338 -22.22 -6.17 -12.79
CA ASP A 338 -21.89 -7.54 -12.42
C ASP A 338 -21.11 -8.30 -13.48
N MET A 339 -20.97 -7.75 -14.71
CA MET A 339 -20.43 -8.48 -15.86
C MET A 339 -19.64 -7.58 -16.79
N MET A 340 -18.71 -8.18 -17.49
CA MET A 340 -18.03 -7.62 -18.66
C MET A 340 -18.05 -8.62 -19.82
N MET A 341 -17.88 -8.13 -21.02
CA MET A 341 -17.80 -8.92 -22.25
C MET A 341 -16.42 -8.77 -22.86
N VAL A 342 -15.93 -9.85 -23.44
CA VAL A 342 -14.63 -9.88 -24.14
C VAL A 342 -14.83 -10.49 -25.52
N ASP A 343 -14.06 -10.02 -26.50
CA ASP A 343 -14.03 -10.58 -27.84
C ASP A 343 -13.10 -11.80 -27.89
N VAL A 344 -13.65 -12.95 -28.10
CA VAL A 344 -12.94 -14.24 -28.23
C VAL A 344 -12.92 -14.75 -29.66
N THR A 345 -13.22 -13.91 -30.67
CA THR A 345 -13.16 -14.26 -32.07
C THR A 345 -11.79 -14.81 -32.45
N GLY A 346 -11.74 -15.98 -33.06
CA GLY A 346 -10.50 -16.67 -33.42
C GLY A 346 -9.81 -17.44 -32.28
N LEU A 347 -10.45 -17.52 -31.10
CA LEU A 347 -10.14 -18.53 -30.11
C LEU A 347 -11.09 -19.72 -30.27
N GLU A 348 -10.54 -20.88 -30.63
CA GLU A 348 -11.31 -22.10 -30.78
C GLU A 348 -11.81 -22.61 -29.42
N ASP A 349 -13.00 -23.19 -29.41
CA ASP A 349 -13.61 -23.95 -28.31
C ASP A 349 -13.77 -23.22 -26.97
N VAL A 350 -13.77 -21.88 -26.94
CA VAL A 350 -14.07 -21.14 -25.72
C VAL A 350 -15.47 -21.50 -25.22
N SER A 351 -15.58 -21.91 -23.98
CA SER A 351 -16.82 -22.42 -23.40
C SER A 351 -17.03 -21.96 -21.96
N PRO A 352 -18.28 -21.99 -21.45
CA PRO A 352 -18.55 -21.75 -20.04
C PRO A 352 -17.70 -22.67 -19.15
N GLY A 353 -17.06 -22.07 -18.13
CA GLY A 353 -16.13 -22.74 -17.24
C GLY A 353 -14.66 -22.45 -17.54
N ASP A 354 -14.30 -21.97 -18.74
CA ASP A 354 -12.92 -21.59 -19.04
C ASP A 354 -12.43 -20.50 -18.09
N GLU A 355 -11.19 -20.66 -17.62
CA GLU A 355 -10.55 -19.69 -16.75
C GLU A 355 -10.26 -18.39 -17.49
N VAL A 356 -10.54 -17.29 -16.81
CA VAL A 356 -10.23 -15.93 -17.23
C VAL A 356 -9.31 -15.30 -16.22
N VAL A 357 -8.16 -14.78 -16.66
CA VAL A 357 -7.27 -14.01 -15.80
C VAL A 357 -7.42 -12.52 -16.10
N ILE A 358 -7.91 -11.77 -15.12
CA ILE A 358 -8.10 -10.31 -15.20
C ILE A 358 -6.80 -9.61 -14.79
N ILE A 359 -6.19 -10.05 -13.68
CA ILE A 359 -4.86 -9.64 -13.22
C ILE A 359 -4.10 -10.92 -12.88
N GLY A 360 -2.91 -11.09 -13.42
CA GLY A 360 -2.09 -12.28 -13.15
C GLY A 360 -1.44 -12.86 -14.39
N ARG A 361 -1.17 -14.15 -14.35
CA ARG A 361 -0.46 -14.90 -15.41
C ARG A 361 -1.28 -16.10 -15.85
N GLN A 362 -1.20 -16.42 -17.14
CA GLN A 362 -1.78 -17.63 -17.71
C GLN A 362 -0.91 -18.14 -18.86
N GLY A 363 -0.89 -19.47 -19.06
CA GLY A 363 -0.11 -20.16 -20.08
C GLY A 363 0.78 -21.25 -19.47
N SER A 364 1.23 -22.20 -20.28
CA SER A 364 2.13 -23.30 -19.87
C SER A 364 3.50 -23.21 -20.51
N GLU A 365 3.58 -23.03 -21.82
CA GLU A 365 4.84 -22.93 -22.57
C GLU A 365 5.29 -21.49 -22.79
N SER A 366 4.34 -20.59 -23.01
CA SER A 366 4.55 -19.13 -23.08
C SER A 366 3.61 -18.41 -22.13
N TRP A 367 4.17 -17.82 -21.08
CA TRP A 367 3.40 -17.05 -20.10
C TRP A 367 3.00 -15.69 -20.65
N GLN A 368 1.69 -15.42 -20.61
CA GLN A 368 1.16 -14.06 -20.74
C GLN A 368 0.85 -13.51 -19.36
N GLN A 369 1.00 -12.22 -19.19
CA GLN A 369 0.73 -11.52 -17.94
C GLN A 369 -0.06 -10.25 -18.20
N ILE A 370 -1.00 -9.94 -17.32
CA ILE A 370 -1.65 -8.64 -17.16
C ILE A 370 -1.42 -8.21 -15.73
N ASP A 371 -0.82 -7.05 -15.53
CA ASP A 371 -0.56 -6.52 -14.19
C ASP A 371 -1.30 -5.19 -13.91
N ALA A 372 -1.33 -4.80 -12.64
CA ALA A 372 -2.01 -3.59 -12.22
C ALA A 372 -1.39 -2.30 -12.82
N ARG A 373 -0.10 -2.30 -13.19
CA ARG A 373 0.57 -1.16 -13.82
C ARG A 373 0.08 -0.97 -15.26
N GLU A 374 0.00 -2.08 -16.01
CA GLU A 374 -0.51 -2.08 -17.37
C GLU A 374 -1.95 -1.58 -17.41
N MET A 375 -2.83 -2.14 -16.55
CA MET A 375 -4.23 -1.70 -16.47
C MET A 375 -4.35 -0.23 -16.07
N ALA A 376 -3.60 0.20 -15.07
CA ALA A 376 -3.60 1.60 -14.63
C ALA A 376 -3.19 2.55 -15.75
N ALA A 377 -2.11 2.23 -16.48
CA ALA A 377 -1.64 3.03 -17.62
C ALA A 377 -2.69 3.11 -18.73
N ALA A 378 -3.35 1.99 -19.06
CA ALA A 378 -4.37 1.93 -20.12
C ALA A 378 -5.59 2.82 -19.83
N ILE A 379 -5.95 3.01 -18.55
CA ILE A 379 -7.14 3.79 -18.16
C ILE A 379 -6.80 5.17 -17.55
N GLY A 380 -5.53 5.54 -17.51
CA GLY A 380 -5.09 6.84 -17.00
C GLY A 380 -5.23 6.99 -15.49
N THR A 381 -4.77 5.99 -14.73
CA THR A 381 -4.76 5.99 -13.27
C THR A 381 -3.46 5.38 -12.72
N ILE A 382 -3.44 5.08 -11.42
CA ILE A 382 -2.28 4.53 -10.70
C ILE A 382 -2.56 3.07 -10.22
N PRO A 383 -1.54 2.23 -10.11
CA PRO A 383 -1.71 0.83 -9.68
C PRO A 383 -2.37 0.68 -8.30
N TYR A 384 -2.20 1.67 -7.42
CA TYR A 384 -2.89 1.72 -6.12
C TYR A 384 -4.39 1.62 -6.27
N GLU A 385 -4.97 2.39 -7.20
CA GLU A 385 -6.41 2.43 -7.43
C GLU A 385 -6.93 1.08 -7.94
N ILE A 386 -6.18 0.42 -8.83
CA ILE A 386 -6.54 -0.89 -9.38
C ILE A 386 -6.71 -1.92 -8.26
N VAL A 387 -5.70 -2.09 -7.41
CA VAL A 387 -5.72 -3.13 -6.37
C VAL A 387 -6.63 -2.78 -5.19
N CYS A 388 -6.65 -1.51 -4.75
CA CYS A 388 -7.49 -1.08 -3.63
C CYS A 388 -9.00 -1.13 -3.95
N ARG A 389 -9.38 -1.06 -5.22
CA ARG A 389 -10.79 -1.12 -5.66
C ARG A 389 -11.39 -2.51 -5.63
N ILE A 390 -10.59 -3.58 -5.56
CA ILE A 390 -11.12 -4.94 -5.49
C ILE A 390 -12.04 -5.05 -4.27
N GLY A 391 -13.36 -5.14 -4.55
CA GLY A 391 -14.42 -4.98 -3.57
C GLY A 391 -14.54 -6.16 -2.59
N SER A 392 -15.32 -5.98 -1.55
CA SER A 392 -15.62 -7.02 -0.55
C SER A 392 -16.48 -8.18 -1.11
N ARG A 393 -17.12 -7.98 -2.26
CA ARG A 393 -17.86 -9.03 -2.97
C ARG A 393 -16.94 -10.12 -3.54
N ILE A 394 -15.66 -9.80 -3.75
CA ILE A 394 -14.65 -10.75 -4.27
C ILE A 394 -14.04 -11.48 -3.08
N GLU A 395 -14.18 -12.79 -3.07
CA GLU A 395 -13.53 -13.66 -2.10
C GLU A 395 -12.00 -13.58 -2.26
N ARG A 396 -11.26 -13.51 -1.13
CA ARG A 396 -9.81 -13.63 -1.11
C ARG A 396 -9.44 -15.04 -0.70
N GLN A 397 -8.75 -15.75 -1.57
CA GLN A 397 -8.18 -17.06 -1.27
C GLN A 397 -6.68 -16.90 -1.04
N TYR A 398 -6.21 -17.41 0.09
CA TYR A 398 -4.83 -17.23 0.52
C TYR A 398 -4.04 -18.52 0.30
N ALA A 399 -2.83 -18.38 -0.24
CA ALA A 399 -1.85 -19.46 -0.39
C ALA A 399 -0.56 -19.11 0.36
N GLY A 400 0.25 -20.14 0.70
CA GLY A 400 1.60 -19.95 1.25
C GLY A 400 1.66 -19.72 2.77
N THR A 401 0.63 -20.05 3.52
CA THR A 401 0.70 -20.11 5.00
C THR A 401 1.36 -21.41 5.44
N SER A 402 2.33 -21.32 6.37
CA SER A 402 2.85 -22.48 7.08
C SER A 402 1.76 -23.20 7.87
N GLN A 403 1.74 -24.53 7.78
CA GLN A 403 0.96 -25.48 8.57
C GLN A 403 0.17 -24.91 9.77
N GLY A 404 -1.14 -24.79 9.63
CA GLY A 404 -2.08 -24.39 10.69
C GLY A 404 -3.53 -24.17 10.23
N ASP A 405 -3.76 -23.96 8.95
CA ASP A 405 -5.08 -23.52 8.45
C ASP A 405 -5.99 -24.65 7.91
N THR A 406 -5.68 -25.92 8.16
CA THR A 406 -6.50 -27.05 7.68
C THR A 406 -7.76 -27.31 8.55
N GLU A 407 -7.92 -26.64 9.69
CA GLU A 407 -9.04 -26.88 10.61
C GLU A 407 -10.18 -25.85 10.54
N ALA A 408 -10.04 -24.74 9.80
CA ALA A 408 -11.08 -23.72 9.70
C ALA A 408 -11.96 -23.80 8.44
N GLN A 409 -11.81 -24.84 7.61
CA GLN A 409 -12.61 -25.06 6.39
C GLN A 409 -13.53 -26.29 6.47
N ARG A 410 -14.00 -26.67 7.68
CA ARG A 410 -15.07 -27.65 7.83
C ARG A 410 -16.31 -27.06 8.47
#